data_44e5721c5acd40a3f952795173905744
#
_entry.id   44e5721c5acd40a3f952795173905744
#
_cell.length_a   1.000
_cell.length_b   1.000
_cell.length_c   1.000
_cell.angle_alpha   90.00
_cell.angle_beta   90.00
_cell.angle_gamma   90.00
#
_symmetry.space_group_name_H-M   'P 1'
#
loop_
_entity.id
_entity.type
_entity.pdbx_description
1 polymer ?
#
loop_
_entity_poly.entity_id
_entity_poly.type
_entity_poly.pdbx_seq_one_letter_code
_entity_poly.pdbx_strand_id
1 'polypeptide(L)'
;MKECACPDDAHDVLARRYYANAVLERIHREVAIKVWSDLHDGKDISIERALGAYDVFARVGEDVDIDVVAEDITALANRLLETYPDLRSWSPRTQASTLASFLRDEGFNGVPDTSYRALRNSFIGLVIRSATHESLPLISVAIYCAVAQRIGLDARPCGFLFHVYTLVYAPKNYNLDGQYKPTSSAQLDYMYLDPFRSSSEVRQGDLQRILRDMGVPKDEHHGFLSDTNTREMVMRTARNIMNSVQTIRETEAGMGSIQASWMNSYPDMDNAFYATIWAMLLLGPNDDHISSGHNQIRRRQYLPYLLEHFQMHYPWDVTLLSRYVIPMFYNQPEGRRLLQFVQSMHQVDSMRKPVANRSARTQNVAFKVGQLFQHKRYGYEGVITGWDVVCDANEDWIQNMRVDSLSKGRNQAFYHVL
;
A
#
# COMPACT_ATOMS: atom_id res chain seq x y z
N MET A 1 7.21 -2.80 -19.60
CA MET A 1 8.39 -3.49 -20.19
C MET A 1 7.91 -4.82 -20.72
N LYS A 2 8.11 -5.08 -22.02
CA LYS A 2 7.88 -6.43 -22.56
C LYS A 2 8.75 -7.38 -21.73
N GLU A 3 8.17 -8.43 -21.19
CA GLU A 3 8.90 -9.54 -20.61
C GLU A 3 10.09 -9.84 -21.53
N CYS A 4 11.29 -9.75 -20.99
CA CYS A 4 12.44 -10.25 -21.70
C CYS A 4 12.15 -11.73 -21.90
N ALA A 5 11.80 -12.13 -23.12
CA ALA A 5 11.53 -13.52 -23.46
C ALA A 5 12.84 -14.31 -23.27
N CYS A 6 13.08 -14.68 -22.01
CA CYS A 6 14.15 -15.60 -21.69
C CYS A 6 13.64 -16.99 -22.04
N PRO A 7 14.30 -17.73 -22.96
CA PRO A 7 13.92 -19.10 -23.25
C PRO A 7 13.85 -19.93 -21.97
N ASP A 8 12.78 -20.71 -21.81
CA ASP A 8 12.57 -21.53 -20.60
C ASP A 8 13.66 -22.58 -20.37
N ASP A 9 14.44 -22.92 -21.39
CA ASP A 9 15.58 -23.83 -21.38
C ASP A 9 16.93 -23.17 -21.05
N ALA A 10 16.97 -21.84 -20.87
CA ALA A 10 18.20 -21.15 -20.49
C ALA A 10 18.70 -21.61 -19.12
N HIS A 11 19.99 -21.92 -19.00
CA HIS A 11 20.60 -22.41 -17.75
C HIS A 11 20.46 -21.47 -16.55
N ASP A 12 20.23 -20.19 -16.77
CA ASP A 12 20.13 -19.13 -15.77
C ASP A 12 18.73 -18.47 -15.72
N VAL A 13 17.72 -19.13 -16.31
CA VAL A 13 16.34 -18.59 -16.41
C VAL A 13 15.77 -18.17 -15.06
N LEU A 14 15.96 -18.97 -14.02
CA LEU A 14 15.46 -18.67 -12.67
C LEU A 14 16.13 -17.44 -12.07
N ALA A 15 17.45 -17.32 -12.21
CA ALA A 15 18.17 -16.14 -11.75
C ALA A 15 17.74 -14.86 -12.50
N ARG A 16 17.57 -14.94 -13.81
CA ARG A 16 17.08 -13.80 -14.62
C ARG A 16 15.69 -13.38 -14.22
N ARG A 17 14.76 -14.33 -14.03
CA ARG A 17 13.39 -14.04 -13.58
C ARG A 17 13.40 -13.41 -12.19
N TYR A 18 14.18 -13.96 -11.27
CA TYR A 18 14.32 -13.42 -9.92
C TYR A 18 14.80 -11.96 -9.91
N TYR A 19 15.92 -11.67 -10.59
CA TYR A 19 16.45 -10.31 -10.66
C TYR A 19 15.53 -9.36 -11.43
N ALA A 20 14.90 -9.82 -12.51
CA ALA A 20 13.94 -9.01 -13.26
C ALA A 20 12.73 -8.63 -12.39
N ASN A 21 12.22 -9.56 -11.61
CA ASN A 21 11.14 -9.30 -10.66
C ASN A 21 11.59 -8.34 -9.54
N ALA A 22 12.77 -8.53 -8.96
CA ALA A 22 13.30 -7.64 -7.93
C ALA A 22 13.47 -6.18 -8.46
N VAL A 23 13.95 -6.02 -9.70
CA VAL A 23 14.05 -4.70 -10.34
C VAL A 23 12.67 -4.10 -10.58
N LEU A 24 11.72 -4.88 -11.08
CA LEU A 24 10.35 -4.42 -11.34
C LEU A 24 9.66 -3.99 -10.04
N GLU A 25 9.75 -4.78 -8.99
CA GLU A 25 9.24 -4.43 -7.66
C GLU A 25 9.83 -3.15 -7.12
N ARG A 26 11.17 -3.00 -7.26
CA ARG A 26 11.86 -1.78 -6.87
C ARG A 26 11.33 -0.56 -7.63
N ILE A 27 11.08 -0.69 -8.95
CA ILE A 27 10.50 0.38 -9.77
C ILE A 27 9.09 0.74 -9.29
N HIS A 28 8.24 -0.25 -9.05
CA HIS A 28 6.88 -0.03 -8.54
C HIS A 28 6.88 0.70 -7.20
N ARG A 29 7.76 0.29 -6.28
CA ARG A 29 7.91 0.99 -4.99
C ARG A 29 8.35 2.44 -5.18
N GLU A 30 9.30 2.70 -6.09
CA GLU A 30 9.72 4.08 -6.38
C GLU A 30 8.59 4.93 -6.96
N VAL A 31 7.79 4.39 -7.89
CA VAL A 31 6.62 5.08 -8.46
C VAL A 31 5.63 5.46 -7.37
N ALA A 32 5.29 4.53 -6.49
CA ALA A 32 4.37 4.78 -5.39
C ALA A 32 4.90 5.80 -4.38
N ILE A 33 6.15 5.65 -3.95
CA ILE A 33 6.86 6.57 -3.04
C ILE A 33 6.90 7.98 -3.64
N LYS A 34 7.15 8.08 -4.95
CA LYS A 34 7.16 9.36 -5.66
C LYS A 34 5.81 10.06 -5.59
N VAL A 35 4.70 9.35 -5.76
CA VAL A 35 3.34 9.90 -5.62
C VAL A 35 3.13 10.48 -4.23
N TRP A 36 3.48 9.74 -3.18
CA TRP A 36 3.35 10.22 -1.81
C TRP A 36 4.32 11.35 -1.47
N SER A 37 5.53 11.35 -2.03
CA SER A 37 6.46 12.46 -1.90
C SER A 37 5.93 13.73 -2.57
N ASP A 38 5.36 13.62 -3.78
CA ASP A 38 4.75 14.74 -4.48
C ASP A 38 3.54 15.32 -3.70
N LEU A 39 2.74 14.44 -3.08
CA LEU A 39 1.65 14.84 -2.19
C LEU A 39 2.17 15.53 -0.91
N HIS A 40 3.29 15.07 -0.35
CA HIS A 40 3.98 15.72 0.77
C HIS A 40 4.44 17.13 0.41
N ASP A 41 4.97 17.29 -0.79
CA ASP A 41 5.48 18.56 -1.33
C ASP A 41 4.35 19.54 -1.74
N GLY A 42 3.09 19.18 -1.48
CA GLY A 42 1.92 20.02 -1.73
C GLY A 42 1.44 20.02 -3.18
N LYS A 43 1.88 19.07 -4.01
CA LYS A 43 1.33 18.91 -5.35
C LYS A 43 -0.11 18.40 -5.28
N ASP A 44 -0.91 18.85 -6.23
CA ASP A 44 -2.28 18.37 -6.40
C ASP A 44 -2.28 16.95 -7.00
N ILE A 45 -2.47 15.97 -6.13
CA ILE A 45 -2.55 14.55 -6.49
C ILE A 45 -3.98 14.08 -6.24
N SER A 46 -4.60 13.53 -7.27
CA SER A 46 -5.96 12.99 -7.16
C SER A 46 -6.03 11.83 -6.16
N ILE A 47 -7.20 11.68 -5.54
CA ILE A 47 -7.41 10.69 -4.48
C ILE A 47 -7.16 9.25 -4.97
N GLU A 48 -7.66 8.93 -6.17
CA GLU A 48 -7.49 7.61 -6.75
C GLU A 48 -6.03 7.30 -7.09
N ARG A 49 -5.25 8.30 -7.53
CA ARG A 49 -3.82 8.14 -7.78
C ARG A 49 -3.04 7.94 -6.47
N ALA A 50 -3.37 8.71 -5.44
CA ALA A 50 -2.71 8.61 -4.15
C ALA A 50 -3.00 7.28 -3.44
N LEU A 51 -4.23 6.75 -3.55
CA LEU A 51 -4.61 5.45 -3.01
C LEU A 51 -4.14 4.30 -3.88
N GLY A 52 -4.20 4.44 -5.22
CA GLY A 52 -3.67 3.47 -6.17
C GLY A 52 -2.14 3.24 -6.03
N ALA A 53 -1.43 4.17 -5.41
CA ALA A 53 -0.03 3.97 -5.07
C ALA A 53 0.18 2.77 -4.11
N TYR A 54 -0.78 2.41 -3.25
CA TYR A 54 -0.73 1.18 -2.46
C TYR A 54 -0.81 -0.06 -3.34
N ASP A 55 -1.69 -0.06 -4.35
CA ASP A 55 -1.84 -1.17 -5.29
C ASP A 55 -0.53 -1.39 -6.06
N VAL A 56 0.09 -0.31 -6.55
CA VAL A 56 1.37 -0.36 -7.27
C VAL A 56 2.50 -0.84 -6.36
N PHE A 57 2.60 -0.32 -5.14
CA PHE A 57 3.64 -0.70 -4.18
C PHE A 57 3.58 -2.18 -3.83
N ALA A 58 2.37 -2.69 -3.55
CA ALA A 58 2.14 -4.08 -3.17
C ALA A 58 2.01 -5.04 -4.37
N ARG A 59 2.12 -4.53 -5.60
CA ARG A 59 1.94 -5.29 -6.85
C ARG A 59 0.63 -6.07 -6.88
N VAL A 60 -0.44 -5.38 -6.65
CA VAL A 60 -1.78 -5.95 -6.62
C VAL A 60 -2.34 -6.05 -8.03
N GLY A 61 -2.50 -7.26 -8.57
CA GLY A 61 -2.99 -7.53 -9.93
C GLY A 61 -1.87 -7.80 -10.93
N GLU A 62 -2.25 -8.17 -12.17
CA GLU A 62 -1.30 -8.54 -13.24
C GLU A 62 -0.75 -7.29 -13.94
N ASP A 63 -1.61 -6.30 -14.24
CA ASP A 63 -1.24 -5.04 -14.88
C ASP A 63 -1.18 -3.91 -13.85
N VAL A 64 -0.04 -3.82 -13.16
CA VAL A 64 0.16 -2.85 -12.08
C VAL A 64 0.83 -1.59 -12.64
N ASP A 65 0.01 -0.58 -12.96
CA ASP A 65 0.47 0.77 -13.32
C ASP A 65 -0.29 1.80 -12.50
N ILE A 66 0.36 2.93 -12.22
CA ILE A 66 -0.21 4.00 -11.40
C ILE A 66 -1.40 4.70 -12.08
N ASP A 67 -1.48 4.64 -13.41
CA ASP A 67 -2.52 5.31 -14.18
C ASP A 67 -3.74 4.42 -14.42
N VAL A 68 -3.62 3.11 -14.25
CA VAL A 68 -4.71 2.14 -14.56
C VAL A 68 -5.94 2.36 -13.67
N VAL A 69 -5.78 2.68 -12.39
CA VAL A 69 -6.93 2.98 -11.51
C VAL A 69 -7.69 4.22 -12.00
N ALA A 70 -6.97 5.24 -12.48
CA ALA A 70 -7.58 6.44 -13.04
C ALA A 70 -8.33 6.16 -14.35
N GLU A 71 -7.81 5.24 -15.17
CA GLU A 71 -8.46 4.77 -16.39
C GLU A 71 -9.74 3.99 -16.09
N ASP A 72 -9.69 3.05 -15.14
CA ASP A 72 -10.86 2.29 -14.69
C ASP A 72 -11.97 3.20 -14.15
N ILE A 73 -11.62 4.21 -13.34
CA ILE A 73 -12.59 5.20 -12.84
C ILE A 73 -13.14 6.07 -13.97
N THR A 74 -12.33 6.41 -14.96
CA THR A 74 -12.79 7.15 -16.13
C THR A 74 -13.77 6.32 -16.96
N ALA A 75 -13.53 5.02 -17.09
CA ALA A 75 -14.46 4.10 -17.74
C ALA A 75 -15.81 4.03 -16.98
N LEU A 76 -15.78 4.00 -15.62
CA LEU A 76 -17.00 4.08 -14.79
C LEU A 76 -17.78 5.39 -15.04
N ALA A 77 -17.09 6.53 -15.07
CA ALA A 77 -17.71 7.81 -15.34
C ALA A 77 -18.34 7.88 -16.73
N ASN A 78 -17.68 7.30 -17.74
CA ASN A 78 -18.22 7.23 -19.10
C ASN A 78 -19.48 6.37 -19.16
N ARG A 79 -19.50 5.19 -18.54
CA ARG A 79 -20.70 4.34 -18.46
C ARG A 79 -21.87 5.05 -17.77
N LEU A 80 -21.60 5.80 -16.70
CA LEU A 80 -22.62 6.62 -16.05
C LEU A 80 -23.21 7.65 -17.02
N LEU A 81 -22.39 8.35 -17.79
CA LEU A 81 -22.82 9.35 -18.75
C LEU A 81 -23.52 8.74 -19.99
N GLU A 82 -23.15 7.52 -20.38
CA GLU A 82 -23.86 6.75 -21.41
C GLU A 82 -25.25 6.34 -20.93
N THR A 83 -25.38 5.95 -19.64
CA THR A 83 -26.66 5.57 -19.03
C THR A 83 -27.57 6.79 -18.82
N TYR A 84 -26.99 7.93 -18.45
CA TYR A 84 -27.68 9.17 -18.15
C TYR A 84 -27.07 10.36 -18.93
N PRO A 85 -27.36 10.51 -20.23
CA PRO A 85 -26.71 11.51 -21.09
C PRO A 85 -26.88 12.97 -20.61
N ASP A 86 -28.02 13.27 -19.99
CA ASP A 86 -28.34 14.61 -19.50
C ASP A 86 -27.90 14.88 -18.07
N LEU A 87 -27.19 13.94 -17.42
CA LEU A 87 -26.84 13.99 -16.01
C LEU A 87 -26.19 15.32 -15.61
N ARG A 88 -25.28 15.84 -16.43
CA ARG A 88 -24.58 17.11 -16.16
C ARG A 88 -25.47 18.33 -16.10
N SER A 89 -26.67 18.26 -16.67
CA SER A 89 -27.68 19.34 -16.65
C SER A 89 -28.57 19.30 -15.40
N TRP A 90 -28.54 18.18 -14.66
CA TRP A 90 -29.40 17.99 -13.49
C TRP A 90 -28.90 18.78 -12.28
N SER A 91 -29.76 18.92 -11.27
CA SER A 91 -29.35 19.55 -10.01
C SER A 91 -28.26 18.74 -9.30
N PRO A 92 -27.34 19.39 -8.55
CA PRO A 92 -26.28 18.69 -7.82
C PRO A 92 -26.79 17.57 -6.92
N ARG A 93 -27.93 17.76 -6.25
CA ARG A 93 -28.58 16.73 -5.43
C ARG A 93 -28.97 15.51 -6.25
N THR A 94 -29.58 15.73 -7.41
CA THR A 94 -30.01 14.64 -8.30
C THR A 94 -28.80 13.93 -8.88
N GLN A 95 -27.77 14.66 -9.34
CA GLN A 95 -26.52 14.08 -9.81
C GLN A 95 -25.89 13.18 -8.74
N ALA A 96 -25.82 13.69 -7.51
CA ALA A 96 -25.20 12.98 -6.39
C ALA A 96 -25.93 11.68 -6.05
N SER A 97 -27.26 11.71 -5.97
CA SER A 97 -28.06 10.52 -5.67
C SER A 97 -28.04 9.50 -6.81
N THR A 98 -28.07 9.98 -8.07
CA THR A 98 -27.99 9.11 -9.25
C THR A 98 -26.64 8.42 -9.34
N LEU A 99 -25.53 9.13 -9.12
CA LEU A 99 -24.20 8.53 -9.06
C LEU A 99 -24.13 7.45 -7.97
N ALA A 100 -24.65 7.73 -6.77
CA ALA A 100 -24.65 6.75 -5.69
C ALA A 100 -25.47 5.50 -6.03
N SER A 101 -26.65 5.67 -6.66
CA SER A 101 -27.46 4.55 -7.10
C SER A 101 -26.79 3.76 -8.22
N PHE A 102 -26.23 4.44 -9.22
CA PHE A 102 -25.47 3.80 -10.31
C PHE A 102 -24.33 2.94 -9.80
N LEU A 103 -23.49 3.47 -8.90
CA LEU A 103 -22.38 2.69 -8.35
C LEU A 103 -22.87 1.44 -7.60
N ARG A 104 -23.99 1.54 -6.89
CA ARG A 104 -24.59 0.37 -6.22
C ARG A 104 -25.16 -0.65 -7.21
N ASP A 105 -25.77 -0.21 -8.28
CA ASP A 105 -26.29 -1.07 -9.36
C ASP A 105 -25.14 -1.77 -10.11
N GLU A 106 -23.96 -1.10 -10.24
CA GLU A 106 -22.72 -1.68 -10.74
C GLU A 106 -22.02 -2.63 -9.72
N GLY A 107 -22.61 -2.82 -8.54
CA GLY A 107 -22.10 -3.75 -7.51
C GLY A 107 -21.16 -3.14 -6.47
N PHE A 108 -20.86 -1.84 -6.52
CA PHE A 108 -20.04 -1.16 -5.51
C PHE A 108 -20.82 -1.02 -4.20
N ASN A 109 -20.76 -2.06 -3.39
CA ASN A 109 -21.41 -2.14 -2.11
C ASN A 109 -20.38 -2.20 -0.97
N GLY A 110 -20.82 -1.80 0.24
CA GLY A 110 -20.02 -1.98 1.43
C GLY A 110 -19.79 -3.45 1.75
N VAL A 111 -18.58 -3.77 2.18
CA VAL A 111 -18.22 -5.12 2.61
C VAL A 111 -19.03 -5.51 3.87
N PRO A 112 -19.48 -6.78 4.01
CA PRO A 112 -20.14 -7.27 5.22
C PRO A 112 -19.16 -7.32 6.41
N ASP A 113 -19.70 -7.23 7.62
CA ASP A 113 -18.91 -7.20 8.87
C ASP A 113 -17.96 -8.40 9.00
N THR A 114 -18.35 -9.57 8.50
CA THR A 114 -17.55 -10.80 8.53
C THR A 114 -16.24 -10.70 7.73
N SER A 115 -16.23 -9.89 6.68
CA SER A 115 -15.09 -9.69 5.78
C SER A 115 -14.44 -8.30 5.95
N TYR A 116 -14.88 -7.51 6.95
CA TYR A 116 -14.44 -6.13 7.11
C TYR A 116 -12.93 -5.97 7.24
N ARG A 117 -12.25 -6.93 7.87
CA ARG A 117 -10.81 -6.94 8.10
C ARG A 117 -9.99 -7.58 6.97
N ALA A 118 -10.63 -8.02 5.89
CA ALA A 118 -9.90 -8.58 4.76
C ALA A 118 -9.02 -7.50 4.11
N LEU A 119 -7.73 -7.79 3.98
CA LEU A 119 -6.70 -6.85 3.51
C LEU A 119 -7.04 -6.26 2.14
N ARG A 120 -7.58 -7.09 1.23
CA ARG A 120 -7.97 -6.71 -0.14
C ARG A 120 -8.94 -5.52 -0.21
N ASN A 121 -9.80 -5.35 0.79
CA ASN A 121 -10.83 -4.30 0.81
C ASN A 121 -10.27 -2.89 1.01
N SER A 122 -8.98 -2.77 1.31
CA SER A 122 -8.25 -1.50 1.46
C SER A 122 -7.55 -1.04 0.18
N PHE A 123 -7.58 -1.84 -0.90
CA PHE A 123 -6.89 -1.56 -2.17
C PHE A 123 -7.90 -1.15 -3.24
N ILE A 124 -7.81 0.10 -3.69
CA ILE A 124 -8.79 0.68 -4.61
C ILE A 124 -8.83 -0.02 -5.97
N GLY A 125 -7.68 -0.41 -6.52
CA GLY A 125 -7.58 -1.13 -7.78
C GLY A 125 -8.16 -2.54 -7.69
N LEU A 126 -7.96 -3.25 -6.56
CA LEU A 126 -8.59 -4.55 -6.32
C LEU A 126 -10.11 -4.45 -6.25
N VAL A 127 -10.62 -3.45 -5.55
CA VAL A 127 -12.06 -3.23 -5.41
C VAL A 127 -12.69 -2.98 -6.78
N ILE A 128 -12.09 -2.09 -7.59
CA ILE A 128 -12.64 -1.74 -8.92
C ILE A 128 -12.65 -2.93 -9.87
N ARG A 129 -11.66 -3.83 -9.77
CA ARG A 129 -11.53 -5.00 -10.66
C ARG A 129 -12.09 -6.29 -10.09
N SER A 130 -12.53 -6.28 -8.84
CA SER A 130 -13.18 -7.42 -8.21
C SER A 130 -14.57 -7.65 -8.78
N ALA A 131 -14.97 -8.90 -8.90
CA ALA A 131 -16.34 -9.24 -9.31
C ALA A 131 -17.42 -8.81 -8.30
N THR A 132 -17.08 -8.64 -7.03
CA THR A 132 -18.03 -8.23 -5.97
C THR A 132 -17.99 -6.75 -5.66
N HIS A 133 -16.93 -6.03 -6.07
CA HIS A 133 -16.68 -4.62 -5.78
C HIS A 133 -16.87 -4.21 -4.31
N GLU A 134 -16.75 -5.18 -3.39
CA GLU A 134 -16.87 -4.94 -1.96
C GLU A 134 -15.70 -4.11 -1.42
N SER A 135 -15.99 -3.08 -0.64
CA SER A 135 -14.97 -2.15 -0.14
C SER A 135 -15.21 -1.66 1.27
N LEU A 136 -14.17 -1.09 1.88
CA LEU A 136 -14.29 -0.31 3.12
C LEU A 136 -14.91 1.07 2.83
N PRO A 137 -15.52 1.73 3.85
CA PRO A 137 -16.14 3.05 3.69
C PRO A 137 -15.24 4.08 3.00
N LEU A 138 -13.96 4.09 3.36
CA LEU A 138 -12.97 5.01 2.80
C LEU A 138 -12.79 4.79 1.28
N ILE A 139 -12.72 3.54 0.84
CA ILE A 139 -12.53 3.20 -0.58
C ILE A 139 -13.81 3.49 -1.37
N SER A 140 -15.00 3.16 -0.82
CA SER A 140 -16.29 3.53 -1.44
C SER A 140 -16.39 5.04 -1.68
N VAL A 141 -16.03 5.85 -0.67
CA VAL A 141 -16.03 7.31 -0.79
C VAL A 141 -14.98 7.80 -1.78
N ALA A 142 -13.78 7.21 -1.81
CA ALA A 142 -12.74 7.59 -2.76
C ALA A 142 -13.17 7.35 -4.21
N ILE A 143 -13.77 6.19 -4.50
CA ILE A 143 -14.30 5.86 -5.83
C ILE A 143 -15.43 6.84 -6.19
N TYR A 144 -16.37 7.07 -5.27
CA TYR A 144 -17.48 8.02 -5.49
C TYR A 144 -16.95 9.42 -5.84
N CYS A 145 -16.05 9.98 -5.02
CA CYS A 145 -15.48 11.31 -5.24
C CYS A 145 -14.70 11.39 -6.56
N ALA A 146 -13.94 10.35 -6.91
CA ALA A 146 -13.17 10.32 -8.15
C ALA A 146 -14.07 10.26 -9.40
N VAL A 147 -15.18 9.52 -9.36
CA VAL A 147 -16.18 9.51 -10.46
C VAL A 147 -16.92 10.84 -10.51
N ALA A 148 -17.34 11.39 -9.35
CA ALA A 148 -18.04 12.68 -9.25
C ALA A 148 -17.23 13.82 -9.90
N GLN A 149 -15.93 13.90 -9.64
CA GLN A 149 -15.07 14.91 -10.26
C GLN A 149 -15.03 14.81 -11.79
N ARG A 150 -15.09 13.60 -12.36
CA ARG A 150 -15.07 13.39 -13.83
C ARG A 150 -16.38 13.83 -14.51
N ILE A 151 -17.48 13.83 -13.78
CA ILE A 151 -18.76 14.36 -14.28
C ILE A 151 -18.96 15.85 -13.98
N GLY A 152 -18.03 16.47 -13.22
CA GLY A 152 -18.08 17.90 -12.86
C GLY A 152 -18.82 18.19 -11.57
N LEU A 153 -19.10 17.18 -10.73
CA LEU A 153 -19.73 17.32 -9.43
C LEU A 153 -18.66 17.50 -8.33
N ASP A 154 -18.73 18.58 -7.55
CA ASP A 154 -17.81 18.82 -6.43
C ASP A 154 -18.19 17.93 -5.25
N ALA A 155 -17.53 16.76 -5.18
CA ALA A 155 -17.67 15.80 -4.11
C ALA A 155 -16.31 15.57 -3.44
N ARG A 156 -16.29 15.62 -2.11
CA ARG A 156 -15.08 15.51 -1.30
C ARG A 156 -15.28 14.56 -0.13
N PRO A 157 -14.23 13.85 0.33
CA PRO A 157 -14.33 13.02 1.53
C PRO A 157 -14.55 13.88 2.77
N CYS A 158 -15.36 13.38 3.71
CA CYS A 158 -15.60 14.00 5.01
C CYS A 158 -14.69 13.39 6.08
N GLY A 159 -14.11 14.22 6.94
CA GLY A 159 -13.18 13.83 7.99
C GLY A 159 -13.81 13.14 9.22
N PHE A 160 -15.01 12.57 9.12
CA PHE A 160 -15.74 11.99 10.24
C PHE A 160 -14.99 10.86 10.96
N LEU A 161 -15.21 10.73 12.28
CA LEU A 161 -14.56 9.72 13.12
C LEU A 161 -15.02 8.31 12.73
N PHE A 162 -14.07 7.35 12.67
CA PHE A 162 -14.29 5.92 12.44
C PHE A 162 -15.01 5.51 11.16
N HIS A 163 -15.65 6.46 10.47
CA HIS A 163 -16.34 6.25 9.20
C HIS A 163 -16.00 7.42 8.26
N VAL A 164 -16.09 7.20 6.95
CA VAL A 164 -15.88 8.27 5.96
C VAL A 164 -17.18 8.48 5.22
N TYR A 165 -17.65 9.73 5.17
CA TYR A 165 -18.79 10.15 4.39
C TYR A 165 -18.32 10.95 3.18
N THR A 166 -19.21 11.21 2.24
CA THR A 166 -18.99 12.14 1.14
C THR A 166 -19.74 13.44 1.41
N LEU A 167 -19.05 14.57 1.22
CA LEU A 167 -19.64 15.90 1.11
C LEU A 167 -19.81 16.26 -0.36
N VAL A 168 -21.02 16.62 -0.77
CA VAL A 168 -21.29 17.16 -2.10
C VAL A 168 -21.67 18.61 -1.95
N TYR A 169 -20.98 19.48 -2.69
CA TYR A 169 -21.18 20.91 -2.66
C TYR A 169 -21.96 21.41 -3.88
N ALA A 170 -22.85 22.35 -3.65
CA ALA A 170 -23.49 23.10 -4.72
C ALA A 170 -22.52 24.12 -5.34
N PRO A 171 -22.64 24.45 -6.62
CA PRO A 171 -21.90 25.54 -7.22
C PRO A 171 -22.16 26.87 -6.50
N LYS A 172 -21.19 27.79 -6.56
CA LYS A 172 -21.33 29.12 -5.94
C LYS A 172 -22.59 29.83 -6.44
N ASN A 173 -23.34 30.42 -5.53
CA ASN A 173 -24.62 31.12 -5.74
C ASN A 173 -25.79 30.21 -6.18
N TYR A 174 -25.67 28.90 -6.02
CA TYR A 174 -26.76 27.95 -6.23
C TYR A 174 -26.95 27.08 -4.99
N ASN A 175 -28.17 26.59 -4.79
CA ASN A 175 -28.43 25.54 -3.82
C ASN A 175 -28.25 24.16 -4.48
N LEU A 176 -28.34 23.09 -3.68
CA LEU A 176 -28.24 21.73 -4.16
C LEU A 176 -29.35 21.34 -5.17
N ASP A 177 -30.47 22.03 -5.14
CA ASP A 177 -31.60 21.79 -6.07
C ASP A 177 -31.48 22.61 -7.36
N GLY A 178 -30.34 23.27 -7.59
CA GLY A 178 -30.05 24.06 -8.80
C GLY A 178 -30.72 25.43 -8.85
N GLN A 179 -31.32 25.89 -7.75
CA GLN A 179 -31.95 27.22 -7.70
C GLN A 179 -30.91 28.29 -7.38
N TYR A 180 -31.01 29.42 -8.08
CA TYR A 180 -30.15 30.56 -7.81
C TYR A 180 -30.41 31.18 -6.42
N LYS A 181 -29.41 31.15 -5.57
CA LYS A 181 -29.46 31.69 -4.21
C LYS A 181 -28.21 32.56 -3.99
N PRO A 182 -28.30 33.88 -4.20
CA PRO A 182 -27.16 34.74 -3.97
C PRO A 182 -26.71 34.63 -2.52
N THR A 183 -25.52 34.11 -2.33
CA THR A 183 -24.98 33.86 -0.99
C THR A 183 -24.25 35.08 -0.52
N SER A 184 -24.73 35.72 0.54
CA SER A 184 -24.04 36.78 1.26
C SER A 184 -22.90 36.24 2.15
N SER A 185 -22.84 34.95 2.35
CA SER A 185 -21.81 34.21 3.10
C SER A 185 -20.93 33.38 2.16
N ALA A 186 -19.66 33.18 2.52
CA ALA A 186 -18.71 32.35 1.79
C ALA A 186 -19.03 30.84 1.85
N GLN A 187 -20.11 30.43 2.54
CA GLN A 187 -20.44 29.05 2.78
C GLN A 187 -21.33 28.51 1.65
N LEU A 188 -20.83 27.48 0.95
CA LEU A 188 -21.56 26.74 -0.08
C LEU A 188 -22.66 25.87 0.58
N ASP A 189 -23.76 25.66 -0.16
CA ASP A 189 -24.74 24.66 0.24
C ASP A 189 -24.17 23.26 0.01
N TYR A 190 -24.43 22.31 0.92
CA TYR A 190 -23.84 20.99 0.85
C TYR A 190 -24.74 19.90 1.45
N MET A 191 -24.48 18.65 1.08
CA MET A 191 -25.14 17.46 1.62
C MET A 191 -24.13 16.35 1.94
N TYR A 192 -24.51 15.42 2.83
CA TYR A 192 -23.74 14.23 3.13
C TYR A 192 -24.33 13.00 2.46
N LEU A 193 -23.48 12.12 1.96
CA LEU A 193 -23.82 10.79 1.45
C LEU A 193 -22.92 9.74 2.11
N ASP A 194 -23.48 8.52 2.19
CA ASP A 194 -22.74 7.32 2.60
C ASP A 194 -22.75 6.28 1.48
N PRO A 195 -21.88 6.38 0.47
CA PRO A 195 -21.85 5.43 -0.66
C PRO A 195 -21.61 3.98 -0.21
N PHE A 196 -21.02 3.78 0.96
CA PHE A 196 -20.80 2.46 1.55
C PHE A 196 -22.11 1.77 1.94
N ARG A 197 -23.08 2.51 2.48
CA ARG A 197 -24.35 1.95 3.01
C ARG A 197 -25.54 2.15 2.12
N SER A 198 -25.68 3.33 1.51
CA SER A 198 -26.89 3.70 0.76
C SER A 198 -26.64 4.76 -0.31
N SER A 199 -27.63 4.97 -1.15
CA SER A 199 -27.67 6.10 -2.09
C SER A 199 -28.42 7.32 -1.54
N SER A 200 -28.90 7.26 -0.30
CA SER A 200 -29.73 8.31 0.29
C SER A 200 -28.87 9.35 1.02
N GLU A 201 -29.37 10.59 1.05
CA GLU A 201 -28.76 11.68 1.80
C GLU A 201 -28.71 11.36 3.32
N VAL A 202 -27.58 11.63 3.95
CA VAL A 202 -27.39 11.52 5.39
C VAL A 202 -27.65 12.88 6.03
N ARG A 203 -28.53 12.91 7.03
CA ARG A 203 -28.86 14.17 7.70
C ARG A 203 -27.71 14.61 8.61
N GLN A 204 -27.29 15.87 8.49
CA GLN A 204 -26.25 16.43 9.38
C GLN A 204 -26.58 16.28 10.86
N GLY A 205 -27.88 16.41 11.23
CA GLY A 205 -28.32 16.22 12.63
C GLY A 205 -28.06 14.82 13.18
N ASP A 206 -28.09 13.78 12.33
CA ASP A 206 -27.78 12.42 12.73
C ASP A 206 -26.29 12.24 12.97
N LEU A 207 -25.43 12.84 12.13
CA LEU A 207 -23.98 12.85 12.34
C LEU A 207 -23.60 13.61 13.61
N GLN A 208 -24.23 14.77 13.86
CA GLN A 208 -24.03 15.51 15.11
C GLN A 208 -24.49 14.75 16.35
N ARG A 209 -25.53 13.91 16.21
CA ARG A 209 -25.98 13.03 17.31
C ARG A 209 -24.91 11.98 17.59
N ILE A 210 -24.39 11.32 16.58
CA ILE A 210 -23.31 10.33 16.73
C ILE A 210 -22.09 10.95 17.43
N LEU A 211 -21.65 12.16 17.03
CA LEU A 211 -20.52 12.83 17.68
C LEU A 211 -20.79 13.14 19.17
N ARG A 212 -22.01 13.56 19.50
CA ARG A 212 -22.41 13.79 20.90
C ARG A 212 -22.42 12.51 21.72
N ASP A 213 -22.94 11.42 21.14
CA ASP A 213 -23.00 10.12 21.81
C ASP A 213 -21.58 9.55 22.04
N MET A 214 -20.61 9.94 21.23
CA MET A 214 -19.18 9.65 21.41
C MET A 214 -18.48 10.60 22.40
N GLY A 215 -19.19 11.60 22.94
CA GLY A 215 -18.62 12.57 23.89
C GLY A 215 -17.81 13.69 23.27
N VAL A 216 -17.92 13.91 21.95
CA VAL A 216 -17.21 15.01 21.25
C VAL A 216 -17.87 16.35 21.58
N PRO A 217 -17.13 17.36 22.06
CA PRO A 217 -17.65 18.69 22.30
C PRO A 217 -18.22 19.35 21.04
N LYS A 218 -19.28 20.16 21.19
CA LYS A 218 -19.96 20.79 20.04
C LYS A 218 -19.08 21.71 19.19
N ASP A 219 -18.16 22.39 19.81
CA ASP A 219 -17.17 23.27 19.18
C ASP A 219 -16.19 22.53 18.28
N GLU A 220 -15.94 21.25 18.56
CA GLU A 220 -15.09 20.39 17.74
C GLU A 220 -15.85 19.70 16.58
N HIS A 221 -17.21 19.70 16.59
CA HIS A 221 -18.00 19.01 15.56
C HIS A 221 -17.67 19.49 14.16
N HIS A 222 -17.38 20.78 13.98
CA HIS A 222 -17.05 21.33 12.65
C HIS A 222 -15.85 20.64 12.02
N GLY A 223 -14.80 20.34 12.81
CA GLY A 223 -13.61 19.66 12.32
C GLY A 223 -13.90 18.27 11.77
N PHE A 224 -14.82 17.52 12.39
CA PHE A 224 -15.21 16.18 11.97
C PHE A 224 -16.26 16.15 10.85
N LEU A 225 -17.02 17.23 10.68
CA LEU A 225 -18.07 17.36 9.68
C LEU A 225 -17.61 18.10 8.41
N SER A 226 -16.37 18.59 8.38
CA SER A 226 -15.77 19.24 7.22
C SER A 226 -15.15 18.24 6.25
N ASP A 227 -14.89 18.73 5.03
CA ASP A 227 -14.11 17.97 4.06
C ASP A 227 -12.67 17.73 4.55
N THR A 228 -12.09 16.63 4.08
CA THR A 228 -10.71 16.24 4.37
C THR A 228 -9.91 16.11 3.07
N ASN A 229 -8.60 16.16 3.18
CA ASN A 229 -7.70 16.16 2.05
C ASN A 229 -7.22 14.74 1.68
N THR A 230 -6.65 14.60 0.49
CA THR A 230 -6.09 13.35 -0.04
C THR A 230 -5.05 12.74 0.90
N ARG A 231 -4.20 13.57 1.54
CA ARG A 231 -3.18 13.10 2.50
C ARG A 231 -3.79 12.34 3.67
N GLU A 232 -4.86 12.88 4.29
CA GLU A 232 -5.54 12.19 5.39
C GLU A 232 -6.19 10.88 4.92
N MET A 233 -6.73 10.84 3.71
CA MET A 233 -7.28 9.62 3.13
C MET A 233 -6.20 8.53 2.97
N VAL A 234 -5.01 8.87 2.48
CA VAL A 234 -3.86 7.95 2.41
C VAL A 234 -3.47 7.47 3.82
N MET A 235 -3.38 8.38 4.79
CA MET A 235 -3.02 8.03 6.17
C MET A 235 -4.06 7.13 6.86
N ARG A 236 -5.34 7.33 6.57
CA ARG A 236 -6.43 6.45 7.06
C ARG A 236 -6.39 5.07 6.40
N THR A 237 -6.09 5.01 5.09
CA THR A 237 -5.88 3.74 4.38
C THR A 237 -4.70 2.98 4.97
N ALA A 238 -3.57 3.65 5.27
CA ALA A 238 -2.44 3.02 5.96
C ALA A 238 -2.87 2.36 7.28
N ARG A 239 -3.66 3.07 8.09
CA ARG A 239 -4.19 2.52 9.36
C ARG A 239 -5.10 1.31 9.15
N ASN A 240 -5.95 1.33 8.12
CA ASN A 240 -6.80 0.18 7.78
C ASN A 240 -5.97 -1.03 7.37
N ILE A 241 -4.98 -0.84 6.50
CA ILE A 241 -4.05 -1.91 6.08
C ILE A 241 -3.29 -2.47 7.28
N MET A 242 -2.73 -1.62 8.16
CA MET A 242 -2.03 -2.08 9.37
C MET A 242 -2.93 -2.91 10.28
N ASN A 243 -4.17 -2.47 10.50
CA ASN A 243 -5.13 -3.21 11.32
C ASN A 243 -5.46 -4.58 10.70
N SER A 244 -5.62 -4.64 9.37
CA SER A 244 -5.85 -5.90 8.67
C SER A 244 -4.65 -6.84 8.76
N VAL A 245 -3.43 -6.33 8.55
CA VAL A 245 -2.19 -7.09 8.70
C VAL A 245 -2.02 -7.63 10.12
N GLN A 246 -2.30 -6.81 11.13
CA GLN A 246 -2.25 -7.24 12.52
C GLN A 246 -3.26 -8.37 12.81
N THR A 247 -4.50 -8.23 12.33
CA THR A 247 -5.54 -9.26 12.49
C THR A 247 -5.13 -10.58 11.84
N ILE A 248 -4.53 -10.53 10.64
CA ILE A 248 -4.03 -11.72 9.94
C ILE A 248 -2.92 -12.38 10.76
N ARG A 249 -1.91 -11.63 11.19
CA ARG A 249 -0.80 -12.15 12.00
C ARG A 249 -1.26 -12.78 13.32
N GLU A 250 -2.22 -12.17 14.01
CA GLU A 250 -2.81 -12.72 15.24
C GLU A 250 -3.56 -14.04 14.96
N THR A 251 -4.26 -14.12 13.83
CA THR A 251 -4.97 -15.34 13.41
C THR A 251 -3.99 -16.47 13.04
N GLU A 252 -2.93 -16.14 12.29
CA GLU A 252 -1.88 -17.09 11.91
C GLU A 252 -1.09 -17.61 13.12
N ALA A 253 -0.82 -16.74 14.10
CA ALA A 253 -0.16 -17.16 15.35
C ALA A 253 -1.00 -18.13 16.19
N GLY A 254 -2.34 -18.09 16.05
CA GLY A 254 -3.27 -19.02 16.68
C GLY A 254 -3.48 -20.34 15.92
N MET A 255 -3.14 -20.37 14.63
CA MET A 255 -3.22 -21.57 13.77
C MET A 255 -1.82 -22.18 13.66
N GLY A 256 -1.70 -23.50 13.83
CA GLY A 256 -0.42 -24.19 13.66
C GLY A 256 0.19 -23.92 12.27
N SER A 257 1.53 -23.81 12.21
CA SER A 257 2.31 -23.30 11.06
C SER A 257 2.04 -23.99 9.69
N ILE A 258 1.44 -25.16 9.68
CA ILE A 258 1.12 -25.92 8.44
C ILE A 258 -0.15 -25.34 7.76
N GLN A 259 -1.15 -24.89 8.51
CA GLN A 259 -2.38 -24.29 7.96
C GLN A 259 -2.18 -22.84 7.50
N ALA A 260 -1.34 -22.08 8.19
CA ALA A 260 -1.02 -20.70 7.84
C ALA A 260 -0.34 -20.58 6.46
N SER A 261 0.53 -21.54 6.09
CA SER A 261 1.26 -21.54 4.81
C SER A 261 0.36 -21.71 3.57
N TRP A 262 -0.86 -22.22 3.72
CA TRP A 262 -1.83 -22.39 2.62
C TRP A 262 -2.78 -21.22 2.45
N MET A 263 -2.84 -20.32 3.42
CA MET A 263 -3.61 -19.08 3.36
C MET A 263 -2.71 -17.94 2.87
N ASN A 264 -2.22 -18.02 1.64
CA ASN A 264 -1.58 -16.86 1.01
C ASN A 264 -2.58 -15.71 0.99
N SER A 265 -2.42 -14.77 1.95
CA SER A 265 -3.23 -13.56 1.98
C SER A 265 -2.89 -12.74 0.74
N TYR A 266 -3.84 -12.62 -0.15
CA TYR A 266 -3.72 -11.71 -1.28
C TYR A 266 -4.40 -10.38 -0.94
N PRO A 267 -3.76 -9.25 -1.10
CA PRO A 267 -2.37 -9.02 -1.54
C PRO A 267 -1.32 -9.44 -0.50
N ASP A 268 -0.06 -9.51 -0.93
CA ASP A 268 1.07 -9.84 -0.06
C ASP A 268 1.13 -8.94 1.16
N MET A 269 1.12 -9.55 2.35
CA MET A 269 1.00 -8.86 3.63
C MET A 269 2.24 -8.03 3.97
N ASP A 270 3.44 -8.52 3.64
CA ASP A 270 4.68 -7.83 3.97
C ASP A 270 4.90 -6.63 3.05
N ASN A 271 4.59 -6.76 1.76
CA ASN A 271 4.56 -5.63 0.84
C ASN A 271 3.52 -4.57 1.26
N ALA A 272 2.32 -5.00 1.66
CA ALA A 272 1.27 -4.10 2.13
C ALA A 272 1.69 -3.36 3.41
N PHE A 273 2.27 -4.06 4.37
CA PHE A 273 2.79 -3.46 5.59
C PHE A 273 3.93 -2.47 5.32
N TYR A 274 4.87 -2.84 4.47
CA TYR A 274 5.99 -1.97 4.08
C TYR A 274 5.50 -0.70 3.38
N ALA A 275 4.49 -0.81 2.51
CA ALA A 275 3.83 0.35 1.90
C ALA A 275 3.26 1.33 2.93
N THR A 276 2.63 0.80 4.00
CA THR A 276 2.08 1.66 5.06
C THR A 276 3.15 2.41 5.84
N ILE A 277 4.28 1.76 6.11
CA ILE A 277 5.41 2.41 6.79
C ILE A 277 5.95 3.57 5.95
N TRP A 278 6.13 3.37 4.64
CA TRP A 278 6.57 4.43 3.72
C TRP A 278 5.58 5.59 3.67
N ALA A 279 4.29 5.31 3.50
CA ALA A 279 3.27 6.33 3.48
C ALA A 279 3.21 7.14 4.79
N MET A 280 3.26 6.44 5.95
CA MET A 280 3.24 7.08 7.26
C MET A 280 4.50 7.91 7.53
N LEU A 281 5.66 7.46 7.07
CA LEU A 281 6.90 8.21 7.20
C LEU A 281 6.88 9.48 6.35
N LEU A 282 6.48 9.37 5.08
CA LEU A 282 6.45 10.50 4.15
C LEU A 282 5.35 11.51 4.50
N LEU A 283 4.14 11.01 4.76
CA LEU A 283 2.94 11.82 4.98
C LEU A 283 2.63 12.09 6.46
N GLY A 284 3.48 11.69 7.38
CA GLY A 284 3.33 12.07 8.79
C GLY A 284 3.25 13.59 8.96
N PRO A 285 2.70 14.12 10.07
CA PRO A 285 2.46 15.56 10.26
C PRO A 285 3.69 16.40 9.94
N ASN A 286 3.52 17.53 9.21
CA ASN A 286 4.58 18.49 8.94
C ASN A 286 4.81 19.35 10.17
N ASP A 287 6.08 19.61 10.47
CA ASP A 287 6.51 20.42 11.62
C ASP A 287 6.38 21.94 11.42
N ASP A 288 5.87 22.41 10.26
CA ASP A 288 5.89 23.83 9.87
C ASP A 288 4.88 24.71 10.62
N HIS A 289 3.95 24.13 11.37
CA HIS A 289 3.03 24.90 12.20
C HIS A 289 2.99 24.43 13.65
N ILE A 290 3.84 25.06 14.46
CA ILE A 290 3.72 25.26 15.93
C ILE A 290 3.92 23.99 16.80
N SER A 291 4.98 24.09 17.59
CA SER A 291 5.10 23.52 18.93
C SER A 291 4.84 22.05 19.06
N SER A 292 5.47 21.20 18.33
CA SER A 292 5.37 19.92 18.98
C SER A 292 6.45 18.95 18.58
N GLY A 293 7.38 18.82 19.47
CA GLY A 293 8.24 17.64 19.54
C GLY A 293 7.47 16.31 19.40
N HIS A 294 6.15 16.32 19.59
CA HIS A 294 5.25 15.17 19.41
C HIS A 294 5.13 14.70 17.94
N ASN A 295 5.19 15.60 16.95
CA ASN A 295 5.05 15.22 15.54
C ASN A 295 6.36 14.65 14.97
N GLN A 296 7.51 15.17 15.40
CA GLN A 296 8.82 14.56 15.10
C GLN A 296 8.95 13.17 15.74
N ILE A 297 8.39 12.98 16.94
CA ILE A 297 8.37 11.69 17.61
C ILE A 297 7.63 10.65 16.76
N ARG A 298 6.48 11.00 16.14
CA ARG A 298 5.72 10.06 15.31
C ARG A 298 6.47 9.58 14.06
N ARG A 299 7.14 10.46 13.32
CA ARG A 299 7.99 10.04 12.18
C ARG A 299 9.15 9.16 12.62
N ARG A 300 9.84 9.53 13.69
CA ARG A 300 10.93 8.75 14.26
C ARG A 300 10.49 7.35 14.68
N GLN A 301 9.24 7.18 15.10
CA GLN A 301 8.71 5.87 15.48
C GLN A 301 8.66 4.88 14.32
N TYR A 302 8.42 5.34 13.10
CA TYR A 302 8.34 4.47 11.92
C TYR A 302 9.70 4.11 11.33
N LEU A 303 10.74 4.91 11.60
CA LEU A 303 12.06 4.70 11.04
C LEU A 303 12.70 3.34 11.41
N PRO A 304 12.66 2.86 12.67
CA PRO A 304 13.17 1.53 13.01
C PRO A 304 12.47 0.41 12.24
N TYR A 305 11.14 0.47 12.14
CA TYR A 305 10.35 -0.52 11.40
C TYR A 305 10.66 -0.50 9.91
N LEU A 306 10.87 0.69 9.32
CA LEU A 306 11.30 0.84 7.94
C LEU A 306 12.65 0.15 7.72
N LEU A 307 13.63 0.42 8.58
CA LEU A 307 14.97 -0.11 8.45
C LEU A 307 15.01 -1.62 8.66
N GLU A 308 14.25 -2.14 9.61
CA GLU A 308 14.14 -3.58 9.85
C GLU A 308 13.58 -4.30 8.62
N HIS A 309 12.44 -3.85 8.09
CA HIS A 309 11.84 -4.43 6.90
C HIS A 309 12.73 -4.30 5.67
N PHE A 310 13.35 -3.12 5.50
CA PHE A 310 14.30 -2.87 4.43
C PHE A 310 15.46 -3.89 4.47
N GLN A 311 16.11 -4.08 5.63
CA GLN A 311 17.24 -4.98 5.76
C GLN A 311 16.89 -6.44 5.50
N MET A 312 15.70 -6.86 5.96
CA MET A 312 15.27 -8.26 5.86
C MET A 312 14.75 -8.63 4.47
N HIS A 313 14.00 -7.73 3.82
CA HIS A 313 13.21 -8.08 2.64
C HIS A 313 13.55 -7.26 1.39
N TYR A 314 14.02 -6.00 1.54
CA TYR A 314 14.14 -5.05 0.42
C TYR A 314 15.50 -4.33 0.36
N PRO A 315 16.65 -5.03 0.47
CA PRO A 315 17.96 -4.38 0.51
C PRO A 315 18.29 -3.56 -0.75
N TRP A 316 17.62 -3.83 -1.87
CA TRP A 316 17.74 -3.06 -3.13
C TRP A 316 17.14 -1.66 -3.06
N ASP A 317 16.35 -1.36 -2.02
CA ASP A 317 15.73 -0.05 -1.82
C ASP A 317 16.67 0.99 -1.16
N VAL A 318 17.96 0.66 -1.01
CA VAL A 318 18.96 1.56 -0.42
C VAL A 318 18.99 2.94 -1.07
N THR A 319 18.78 3.00 -2.39
CA THR A 319 18.72 4.28 -3.11
C THR A 319 17.45 5.08 -2.81
N LEU A 320 16.33 4.40 -2.46
CA LEU A 320 15.09 5.06 -2.01
C LEU A 320 15.28 5.70 -0.63
N LEU A 321 15.99 5.03 0.29
CA LEU A 321 16.36 5.62 1.57
C LEU A 321 17.18 6.89 1.38
N SER A 322 18.17 6.86 0.49
CA SER A 322 19.02 8.02 0.19
C SER A 322 18.20 9.19 -0.38
N ARG A 323 17.27 8.89 -1.26
CA ARG A 323 16.52 9.90 -2.02
C ARG A 323 15.39 10.53 -1.23
N TYR A 324 14.65 9.72 -0.45
CA TYR A 324 13.41 10.16 0.17
C TYR A 324 13.47 10.26 1.69
N VAL A 325 14.28 9.42 2.37
CA VAL A 325 14.30 9.37 3.84
C VAL A 325 15.41 10.25 4.43
N ILE A 326 16.65 10.16 3.93
CA ILE A 326 17.77 10.96 4.45
C ILE A 326 17.45 12.46 4.44
N PRO A 327 16.89 13.07 3.39
CA PRO A 327 16.58 14.50 3.40
C PRO A 327 15.61 14.92 4.50
N MET A 328 14.66 14.04 4.88
CA MET A 328 13.71 14.33 5.95
C MET A 328 14.36 14.46 7.34
N PHE A 329 15.53 13.85 7.53
CA PHE A 329 16.30 13.86 8.78
C PHE A 329 17.63 14.62 8.66
N TYR A 330 17.79 15.49 7.64
CA TYR A 330 19.07 16.14 7.31
C TYR A 330 19.75 16.83 8.51
N ASN A 331 18.97 17.57 9.32
CA ASN A 331 19.47 18.31 10.48
C ASN A 331 19.39 17.52 11.80
N GLN A 332 19.14 16.21 11.73
CA GLN A 332 18.93 15.35 12.90
C GLN A 332 20.04 14.29 13.01
N PRO A 333 20.31 13.76 14.21
CA PRO A 333 21.29 12.69 14.39
C PRO A 333 21.00 11.45 13.55
N GLU A 334 19.71 11.16 13.33
CA GLU A 334 19.23 10.05 12.52
C GLU A 334 19.70 10.16 11.06
N GLY A 335 19.66 11.36 10.48
CA GLY A 335 20.10 11.59 9.10
C GLY A 335 21.57 11.25 8.89
N ARG A 336 22.44 11.60 9.85
CA ARG A 336 23.87 11.24 9.79
C ARG A 336 24.08 9.73 9.89
N ARG A 337 23.36 9.05 10.79
CA ARG A 337 23.43 7.59 10.95
C ARG A 337 22.93 6.87 9.69
N LEU A 338 21.82 7.32 9.12
CA LEU A 338 21.30 6.78 7.86
C LEU A 338 22.27 6.95 6.71
N LEU A 339 22.91 8.12 6.60
CA LEU A 339 23.90 8.37 5.56
C LEU A 339 25.10 7.43 5.70
N GLN A 340 25.63 7.26 6.91
CA GLN A 340 26.72 6.33 7.19
C GLN A 340 26.33 4.87 6.87
N PHE A 341 25.13 4.48 7.26
CA PHE A 341 24.59 3.15 6.98
C PHE A 341 24.49 2.89 5.45
N VAL A 342 23.91 3.81 4.69
CA VAL A 342 23.82 3.71 3.23
C VAL A 342 25.19 3.67 2.57
N GLN A 343 26.12 4.51 3.03
CA GLN A 343 27.51 4.50 2.53
C GLN A 343 28.19 3.16 2.79
N SER A 344 28.00 2.59 3.98
CA SER A 344 28.53 1.26 4.31
C SER A 344 27.96 0.17 3.40
N MET A 345 26.66 0.19 3.12
CA MET A 345 26.04 -0.76 2.18
C MET A 345 26.66 -0.63 0.77
N HIS A 346 26.73 0.58 0.23
CA HIS A 346 27.38 0.80 -1.07
C HIS A 346 28.84 0.37 -1.11
N GLN A 347 29.58 0.58 -0.02
CA GLN A 347 30.95 0.14 0.09
C GLN A 347 31.06 -1.40 0.02
N VAL A 348 30.19 -2.10 0.77
CA VAL A 348 30.15 -3.58 0.73
C VAL A 348 29.77 -4.08 -0.66
N ASP A 349 28.77 -3.47 -1.31
CA ASP A 349 28.35 -3.86 -2.65
C ASP A 349 29.42 -3.59 -3.72
N SER A 350 30.24 -2.55 -3.53
CA SER A 350 31.32 -2.21 -4.46
C SER A 350 32.55 -3.13 -4.34
N MET A 351 32.64 -3.88 -3.24
CA MET A 351 33.72 -4.84 -3.06
C MET A 351 33.57 -5.99 -4.06
N ARG A 352 34.59 -6.18 -4.89
CA ARG A 352 34.63 -7.33 -5.80
C ARG A 352 34.75 -8.61 -4.98
N LYS A 353 33.68 -9.42 -5.03
CA LYS A 353 33.75 -10.78 -4.49
C LYS A 353 34.68 -11.62 -5.35
N PRO A 354 35.58 -12.43 -4.76
CA PRO A 354 36.44 -13.32 -5.53
C PRO A 354 35.57 -14.29 -6.32
N VAL A 355 35.77 -14.33 -7.63
CA VAL A 355 35.06 -15.29 -8.49
C VAL A 355 35.68 -16.66 -8.25
N ALA A 356 34.91 -17.55 -7.63
CA ALA A 356 35.29 -18.97 -7.54
C ALA A 356 34.97 -19.64 -8.87
N ASN A 357 35.98 -19.83 -9.72
CA ASN A 357 35.81 -20.57 -10.95
C ASN A 357 35.36 -22.00 -10.65
N ARG A 358 34.37 -22.52 -11.37
CA ARG A 358 33.99 -23.93 -11.36
C ARG A 358 35.15 -24.74 -11.97
N SER A 359 36.09 -25.12 -11.09
CA SER A 359 37.25 -25.93 -11.45
C SER A 359 37.07 -27.37 -10.94
N ALA A 360 38.06 -28.21 -11.11
CA ALA A 360 38.09 -29.59 -10.59
C ALA A 360 37.79 -29.70 -9.05
N ARG A 361 37.85 -28.60 -8.30
CA ARG A 361 37.46 -28.54 -6.89
C ARG A 361 35.96 -28.73 -6.66
N THR A 362 35.12 -28.59 -7.69
CA THR A 362 33.67 -28.78 -7.60
C THR A 362 33.20 -30.22 -7.69
N GLN A 363 34.13 -31.18 -7.74
CA GLN A 363 33.80 -32.62 -7.78
C GLN A 363 32.94 -33.11 -6.58
N ASN A 364 32.98 -32.37 -5.47
CA ASN A 364 32.17 -32.67 -4.28
C ASN A 364 30.76 -32.09 -4.32
N VAL A 365 30.43 -31.26 -5.32
CA VAL A 365 29.08 -30.67 -5.48
C VAL A 365 28.22 -31.65 -6.27
N ALA A 366 27.32 -32.35 -5.58
CA ALA A 366 26.49 -33.42 -6.17
C ALA A 366 25.22 -32.86 -6.83
N PHE A 367 24.69 -31.73 -6.36
CA PHE A 367 23.41 -31.22 -6.80
C PHE A 367 23.56 -29.89 -7.54
N LYS A 368 22.61 -29.62 -8.45
CA LYS A 368 22.62 -28.40 -9.32
C LYS A 368 21.65 -27.35 -8.78
N VAL A 369 21.95 -26.08 -9.04
CA VAL A 369 21.01 -24.97 -8.83
C VAL A 369 19.75 -25.22 -9.68
N GLY A 370 18.58 -24.98 -9.08
CA GLY A 370 17.26 -25.25 -9.68
C GLY A 370 16.78 -26.69 -9.49
N GLN A 371 17.55 -27.56 -8.88
CA GLN A 371 17.13 -28.93 -8.60
C GLN A 371 16.17 -28.98 -7.42
N LEU A 372 15.03 -29.64 -7.61
CA LEU A 372 14.10 -29.96 -6.53
C LEU A 372 14.66 -31.08 -5.66
N PHE A 373 14.45 -31.00 -4.36
CA PHE A 373 14.85 -32.01 -3.40
C PHE A 373 13.79 -32.20 -2.31
N GLN A 374 13.81 -33.39 -1.70
CA GLN A 374 13.10 -33.69 -0.47
C GLN A 374 14.10 -34.03 0.63
N HIS A 375 14.03 -33.33 1.76
CA HIS A 375 14.97 -33.56 2.86
C HIS A 375 14.68 -34.87 3.57
N LYS A 376 15.64 -35.82 3.54
CA LYS A 376 15.45 -37.17 4.07
C LYS A 376 15.05 -37.24 5.54
N ARG A 377 15.56 -36.36 6.37
CA ARG A 377 15.31 -36.41 7.82
C ARG A 377 14.04 -35.65 8.24
N TYR A 378 13.78 -34.55 7.61
CA TYR A 378 12.70 -33.65 8.02
C TYR A 378 11.52 -33.64 7.05
N GLY A 379 11.64 -34.26 5.89
CA GLY A 379 10.55 -34.44 4.92
C GLY A 379 10.12 -33.21 4.14
N TYR A 380 10.73 -32.04 4.38
CA TYR A 380 10.40 -30.85 3.62
C TYR A 380 10.96 -30.89 2.20
N GLU A 381 10.27 -30.24 1.29
CA GLU A 381 10.67 -30.09 -0.09
C GLU A 381 11.22 -28.68 -0.31
N GLY A 382 12.11 -28.53 -1.29
CA GLY A 382 12.71 -27.24 -1.59
C GLY A 382 13.46 -27.25 -2.91
N VAL A 383 14.01 -26.07 -3.26
CA VAL A 383 14.81 -25.84 -4.46
C VAL A 383 16.21 -25.41 -4.07
N ILE A 384 17.22 -25.98 -4.71
CA ILE A 384 18.60 -25.56 -4.53
C ILE A 384 18.84 -24.26 -5.28
N THR A 385 19.22 -23.20 -4.55
CA THR A 385 19.45 -21.85 -5.10
C THR A 385 20.92 -21.50 -5.24
N GLY A 386 21.78 -22.22 -4.52
CA GLY A 386 23.23 -22.01 -4.56
C GLY A 386 23.97 -23.11 -3.83
N TRP A 387 25.30 -23.04 -3.85
CA TRP A 387 26.16 -23.96 -3.12
C TRP A 387 27.54 -23.36 -2.87
N ASP A 388 28.13 -23.78 -1.75
CA ASP A 388 29.53 -23.56 -1.40
C ASP A 388 30.28 -24.88 -1.42
N VAL A 389 31.51 -24.88 -1.93
CA VAL A 389 32.34 -26.11 -1.99
C VAL A 389 32.79 -26.56 -0.60
N VAL A 390 32.93 -25.59 0.28
CA VAL A 390 33.24 -25.74 1.72
C VAL A 390 32.34 -24.78 2.51
N CYS A 391 32.19 -24.98 3.81
CA CYS A 391 31.41 -24.08 4.63
C CYS A 391 32.04 -22.66 4.63
N ASP A 392 31.29 -21.68 4.12
CA ASP A 392 31.71 -20.26 4.05
C ASP A 392 30.87 -19.39 5.00
N ALA A 393 30.20 -19.98 5.98
CA ALA A 393 29.43 -19.26 7.00
C ALA A 393 30.35 -18.68 8.09
N ASN A 394 29.82 -17.71 8.85
CA ASN A 394 30.52 -17.15 9.99
C ASN A 394 30.67 -18.17 11.13
N GLU A 395 31.64 -17.94 12.02
CA GLU A 395 31.98 -18.87 13.12
C GLU A 395 30.79 -19.12 14.06
N ASP A 396 29.96 -18.08 14.34
CA ASP A 396 28.79 -18.21 15.21
C ASP A 396 27.76 -19.18 14.63
N TRP A 397 27.51 -19.09 13.31
CA TRP A 397 26.62 -20.02 12.60
C TRP A 397 27.19 -21.44 12.59
N ILE A 398 28.50 -21.57 12.33
CA ILE A 398 29.19 -22.87 12.31
C ILE A 398 29.06 -23.58 13.67
N GLN A 399 29.25 -22.84 14.77
CA GLN A 399 29.10 -23.37 16.12
C GLN A 399 27.65 -23.75 16.44
N ASN A 400 26.71 -22.85 16.14
CA ASN A 400 25.27 -23.08 16.38
C ASN A 400 24.74 -24.29 15.61
N MET A 401 25.15 -24.46 14.37
CA MET A 401 24.73 -25.57 13.50
C MET A 401 25.61 -26.82 13.69
N ARG A 402 26.60 -26.77 14.57
CA ARG A 402 27.52 -27.89 14.88
C ARG A 402 28.17 -28.48 13.64
N VAL A 403 28.57 -27.63 12.70
CA VAL A 403 29.14 -28.05 11.41
C VAL A 403 30.38 -28.91 11.60
N ASP A 404 31.22 -28.58 12.56
CA ASP A 404 32.47 -29.33 12.86
C ASP A 404 32.19 -30.76 13.39
N SER A 405 30.97 -31.03 13.83
CA SER A 405 30.54 -32.40 14.24
C SER A 405 30.08 -33.30 13.09
N LEU A 406 29.94 -32.73 11.88
CA LEU A 406 29.60 -33.52 10.69
C LEU A 406 30.77 -34.41 10.26
N SER A 407 30.46 -35.54 9.57
CA SER A 407 31.48 -36.53 9.17
C SER A 407 32.63 -35.97 8.32
N LYS A 408 32.37 -34.92 7.53
CA LYS A 408 33.37 -34.21 6.71
C LYS A 408 33.65 -32.80 7.23
N GLY A 409 33.04 -32.42 8.36
CA GLY A 409 33.16 -31.09 8.93
C GLY A 409 32.83 -30.01 7.94
N ARG A 410 33.71 -28.97 7.90
CA ARG A 410 33.58 -27.83 6.97
C ARG A 410 33.97 -28.18 5.53
N ASN A 411 34.59 -29.31 5.27
CA ASN A 411 35.13 -29.72 3.96
C ASN A 411 34.14 -30.54 3.15
N GLN A 412 32.90 -30.14 3.07
CA GLN A 412 31.86 -30.69 2.23
C GLN A 412 31.05 -29.59 1.57
N ALA A 413 30.32 -29.92 0.50
CA ALA A 413 29.44 -28.97 -0.14
C ALA A 413 28.26 -28.62 0.79
N PHE A 414 27.99 -27.33 0.93
CA PHE A 414 26.81 -26.77 1.59
C PHE A 414 25.89 -26.20 0.53
N TYR A 415 24.58 -26.43 0.66
CA TYR A 415 23.59 -25.99 -0.32
C TYR A 415 22.70 -24.91 0.28
N HIS A 416 22.51 -23.84 -0.47
CA HIS A 416 21.49 -22.84 -0.20
C HIS A 416 20.18 -23.34 -0.78
N VAL A 417 19.12 -23.32 0.00
CA VAL A 417 17.82 -23.88 -0.36
C VAL A 417 16.70 -22.90 -0.01
N LEU A 418 15.66 -22.91 -0.82
CA LEU A 418 14.38 -22.24 -0.60
C LEU A 418 13.29 -23.28 -0.47
#